data_d497a06dbe22512086f5107694cfde1b
#
_entry.id   d497a06dbe22512086f5107694cfde1b
#
_cell.length_a   1.000
_cell.length_b   1.000
_cell.length_c   1.000
_cell.angle_alpha   90.00
_cell.angle_beta   90.00
_cell.angle_gamma   90.00
#
_symmetry.space_group_name_H-M   'P 1'
#
loop_
_entity.id
_entity.type
_entity.pdbx_description
1 polymer ?
#
loop_
_entity_poly.entity_id
_entity_poly.type
_entity_poly.pdbx_seq_one_letter_code
_entity_poly.pdbx_strand_id
1 'polypeptide(L)'
;YMRFIKDFNFNNMPKSFSYRTEIDRNYNEVKLRNINNSNMIIFPTFNKFFKWNKMYEFKYDITRTLKLDFAANSKANIDEPYGSLDKSAPDYKQKMDTIWNNFWNSGRPTSYFQTVSVNYQFPLNKLPIFNFMSLSTRYNGNYNWNAAPLALENFGNTIQNSQSIQYNGQINLTTLYNKVPYFKKLNKGNNTRGRPTRNRVKDEDEEIEDKFEFFKHLTRFALGVKNISINYSETQGTMLPGFIPQPSLLGQQWSSMAPSIPFVLGSQRDIRNMAASNGWITQDSSLNTQYKQNSSTNLTLRSTVEPIKQFRIEFNASKNTSSNNQEYFRWDNISNGFNSFSPTETGSYSISFISFSTAFVGDNDDYSSSTFAK
;
A
#
# COMPACT_ATOMS: atom_id res chain seq x y z
N TYR A 1 8.20 34.23 -3.08
CA TYR A 1 8.86 33.31 -2.14
C TYR A 1 8.28 33.42 -0.72
N MET A 2 7.83 34.57 -0.28
CA MET A 2 7.27 34.76 1.08
C MET A 2 5.90 34.11 1.30
N ARG A 3 5.10 33.85 0.28
CA ARG A 3 3.77 33.20 0.43
C ARG A 3 3.87 31.77 0.97
N PHE A 4 4.91 31.02 0.60
CA PHE A 4 5.13 29.66 1.08
C PHE A 4 5.33 29.63 2.61
N ILE A 5 6.14 30.57 3.14
CA ILE A 5 6.42 30.67 4.57
C ILE A 5 5.21 31.24 5.32
N LYS A 6 4.56 32.27 4.76
CA LYS A 6 3.40 32.93 5.39
C LYS A 6 2.17 32.03 5.49
N ASP A 7 1.99 31.11 4.52
CA ASP A 7 0.87 30.19 4.47
C ASP A 7 1.20 28.81 5.08
N PHE A 8 2.39 28.66 5.69
CA PHE A 8 2.73 27.46 6.44
C PHE A 8 1.84 27.36 7.67
N ASN A 9 1.03 26.33 7.74
CA ASN A 9 0.12 26.08 8.83
C ASN A 9 0.50 24.75 9.50
N PHE A 10 0.83 24.82 10.77
CA PHE A 10 1.08 23.66 11.61
C PHE A 10 -0.03 23.53 12.64
N ASN A 11 -0.68 22.39 12.69
CA ASN A 11 -1.71 22.12 13.69
C ASN A 11 -1.05 21.41 14.88
N ASN A 12 -1.20 21.95 16.07
CA ASN A 12 -0.59 21.39 17.27
C ASN A 12 -1.40 20.24 17.87
N MET A 13 -2.65 20.05 17.43
CA MET A 13 -3.52 19.03 18.00
C MET A 13 -3.98 18.03 16.94
N PRO A 14 -4.10 16.75 17.31
CA PRO A 14 -4.69 15.75 16.44
C PRO A 14 -6.15 16.11 16.13
N LYS A 15 -6.60 15.69 14.95
CA LYS A 15 -7.96 15.94 14.48
C LYS A 15 -8.98 15.08 15.23
N SER A 16 -8.66 13.82 15.45
CA SER A 16 -9.50 12.89 16.18
C SER A 16 -8.69 11.75 16.75
N PHE A 17 -9.13 11.28 17.91
CA PHE A 17 -8.74 10.01 18.48
C PHE A 17 -10.02 9.24 18.84
N SER A 18 -10.12 7.99 18.43
CA SER A 18 -11.24 7.11 18.70
C SER A 18 -10.73 5.80 19.28
N TYR A 19 -11.34 5.36 20.36
CA TYR A 19 -11.12 4.04 20.93
C TYR A 19 -12.46 3.33 21.07
N ARG A 20 -12.57 2.14 20.50
CA ARG A 20 -13.75 1.28 20.58
C ARG A 20 -13.33 -0.08 21.09
N THR A 21 -14.07 -0.60 22.04
CA THR A 21 -13.90 -1.95 22.56
C THR A 21 -15.19 -2.73 22.45
N GLU A 22 -15.09 -3.97 21.99
CA GLU A 22 -16.22 -4.87 21.84
C GLU A 22 -15.87 -6.18 22.55
N ILE A 23 -16.80 -6.65 23.34
CA ILE A 23 -16.67 -7.91 24.08
C ILE A 23 -17.84 -8.79 23.64
N ASP A 24 -17.52 -9.98 23.16
CA ASP A 24 -18.49 -10.98 22.74
C ASP A 24 -18.22 -12.29 23.49
N ARG A 25 -19.18 -12.73 24.26
CA ARG A 25 -19.11 -13.96 25.05
C ARG A 25 -20.30 -14.85 24.73
N ASN A 26 -20.01 -16.08 24.33
CA ASN A 26 -21.02 -17.12 24.11
C ASN A 26 -20.74 -18.34 24.99
N TYR A 27 -21.79 -18.88 25.55
CA TYR A 27 -21.78 -20.13 26.31
C TYR A 27 -22.91 -20.99 25.79
N ASN A 28 -22.60 -22.16 25.29
CA ASN A 28 -23.58 -23.17 24.87
C ASN A 28 -23.21 -24.53 25.46
N GLU A 29 -24.13 -25.11 26.20
CA GLU A 29 -24.01 -26.44 26.80
C GLU A 29 -25.07 -27.36 26.20
N VAL A 30 -24.65 -28.49 25.65
CA VAL A 30 -25.53 -29.48 25.04
C VAL A 30 -25.42 -30.77 25.88
N LYS A 31 -26.54 -31.15 26.52
CA LYS A 31 -26.69 -32.42 27.23
C LYS A 31 -27.59 -33.35 26.43
N LEU A 32 -27.04 -34.46 26.01
CA LEU A 32 -27.80 -35.51 25.34
C LEU A 32 -28.31 -36.51 26.39
N ARG A 33 -29.58 -36.87 26.28
CA ARG A 33 -30.19 -37.90 27.12
C ARG A 33 -30.25 -39.20 26.33
N ASN A 34 -29.66 -40.26 26.90
CA ASN A 34 -29.85 -41.62 26.34
C ASN A 34 -31.18 -42.18 26.82
N ILE A 35 -32.16 -42.32 25.89
CA ILE A 35 -33.49 -42.80 26.19
C ILE A 35 -33.50 -44.35 26.36
N ASN A 36 -32.60 -45.03 25.65
CA ASN A 36 -32.56 -46.49 25.58
C ASN A 36 -31.75 -47.14 26.71
N ASN A 37 -30.80 -46.40 27.30
CA ASN A 37 -29.98 -46.90 28.40
C ASN A 37 -29.67 -45.76 29.37
N SER A 38 -30.45 -45.67 30.47
CA SER A 38 -30.31 -44.64 31.50
C SER A 38 -29.00 -44.70 32.29
N ASN A 39 -28.31 -45.84 32.25
CA ASN A 39 -27.04 -46.02 32.95
C ASN A 39 -25.82 -45.52 32.16
N MET A 40 -26.01 -45.21 30.89
CA MET A 40 -24.95 -44.64 30.06
C MET A 40 -24.93 -43.13 30.21
N ILE A 41 -23.92 -42.61 30.89
CA ILE A 41 -23.72 -41.19 31.10
C ILE A 41 -23.08 -40.60 29.82
N ILE A 42 -23.81 -39.71 29.14
CA ILE A 42 -23.26 -38.90 28.04
C ILE A 42 -22.82 -37.56 28.65
N PHE A 43 -21.52 -37.30 28.58
CA PHE A 43 -20.99 -36.04 29.10
C PHE A 43 -21.48 -34.85 28.25
N PRO A 44 -21.79 -33.71 28.89
CA PRO A 44 -22.22 -32.52 28.17
C PRO A 44 -21.08 -31.97 27.33
N THR A 45 -21.41 -31.45 26.16
CA THR A 45 -20.49 -30.75 25.26
C THR A 45 -20.63 -29.25 25.49
N PHE A 46 -19.50 -28.57 25.61
CA PHE A 46 -19.44 -27.12 25.83
C PHE A 46 -18.87 -26.44 24.62
N ASN A 47 -19.58 -25.45 24.09
CA ASN A 47 -19.07 -24.54 23.08
C ASN A 47 -19.04 -23.13 23.67
N LYS A 48 -17.84 -22.66 23.96
CA LYS A 48 -17.59 -21.38 24.62
C LYS A 48 -16.65 -20.54 23.79
N PHE A 49 -16.94 -19.27 23.69
CA PHE A 49 -15.95 -18.29 23.27
C PHE A 49 -16.14 -17.00 24.06
N PHE A 50 -15.05 -16.36 24.39
CA PHE A 50 -15.01 -15.06 25.00
C PHE A 50 -13.96 -14.23 24.28
N LYS A 51 -14.41 -13.37 23.37
CA LYS A 51 -13.57 -12.56 22.48
C LYS A 51 -13.56 -11.11 22.93
N TRP A 52 -12.42 -10.51 22.85
CA TRP A 52 -12.23 -9.09 23.11
C TRP A 52 -11.58 -8.43 21.91
N ASN A 53 -12.29 -7.51 21.27
CA ASN A 53 -11.85 -6.73 20.14
C ASN A 53 -11.61 -5.29 20.57
N LYS A 54 -10.40 -4.76 20.32
CA LYS A 54 -9.97 -3.41 20.68
C LYS A 54 -9.58 -2.69 19.40
N MET A 55 -10.25 -1.59 19.07
CA MET A 55 -9.99 -0.78 17.89
C MET A 55 -9.60 0.61 18.34
N TYR A 56 -8.58 1.18 17.72
CA TYR A 56 -8.17 2.54 17.95
C TYR A 56 -7.78 3.22 16.64
N GLU A 57 -8.23 4.45 16.49
CA GLU A 57 -7.97 5.28 15.33
C GLU A 57 -7.41 6.62 15.79
N PHE A 58 -6.42 7.10 15.09
CA PHE A 58 -5.79 8.37 15.32
C PHE A 58 -5.63 9.10 13.98
N LYS A 59 -6.16 10.32 13.88
CA LYS A 59 -6.05 11.16 12.68
C LYS A 59 -5.39 12.47 13.05
N TYR A 60 -4.36 12.83 12.31
CA TYR A 60 -3.60 14.03 12.53
C TYR A 60 -3.28 14.76 11.23
N ASP A 61 -3.95 15.91 11.04
CA ASP A 61 -3.64 16.83 9.97
C ASP A 61 -2.48 17.72 10.42
N ILE A 62 -1.21 17.24 10.28
CA ILE A 62 0.00 17.94 10.73
C ILE A 62 0.07 19.33 10.08
N THR A 63 -0.21 19.38 8.78
CA THR A 63 -0.39 20.60 8.02
C THR A 63 -1.62 20.46 7.14
N ARG A 64 -2.03 21.53 6.44
CA ARG A 64 -3.10 21.44 5.43
C ARG A 64 -2.79 20.44 4.32
N THR A 65 -1.52 20.19 4.05
CA THR A 65 -1.03 19.36 2.94
C THR A 65 -0.46 18.02 3.38
N LEU A 66 -0.16 17.85 4.69
CA LEU A 66 0.38 16.62 5.27
C LEU A 66 -0.59 16.06 6.30
N LYS A 67 -1.12 14.87 6.02
CA LYS A 67 -2.08 14.17 6.87
C LYS A 67 -1.55 12.80 7.24
N LEU A 68 -1.72 12.43 8.49
CA LEU A 68 -1.37 11.14 9.06
C LEU A 68 -2.64 10.49 9.61
N ASP A 69 -2.94 9.30 9.15
CA ASP A 69 -4.02 8.46 9.66
C ASP A 69 -3.40 7.14 10.17
N PHE A 70 -3.77 6.76 11.38
CA PHE A 70 -3.37 5.50 12.00
C PHE A 70 -4.62 4.78 12.49
N ALA A 71 -4.74 3.49 12.17
CA ALA A 71 -5.80 2.64 12.67
C ALA A 71 -5.22 1.29 13.07
N ALA A 72 -5.68 0.74 14.18
CA ALA A 72 -5.29 -0.60 14.61
C ALA A 72 -6.46 -1.35 15.23
N ASN A 73 -6.41 -2.67 15.08
CA ASN A 73 -7.37 -3.60 15.60
C ASN A 73 -6.63 -4.78 16.26
N SER A 74 -6.85 -4.98 17.54
CA SER A 74 -6.31 -6.09 18.34
C SER A 74 -7.43 -6.99 18.79
N LYS A 75 -7.33 -8.28 18.47
CA LYS A 75 -8.29 -9.30 18.90
C LYS A 75 -7.61 -10.26 19.88
N ALA A 76 -8.28 -10.55 20.96
CA ALA A 76 -7.84 -11.50 21.96
C ALA A 76 -8.97 -12.45 22.35
N ASN A 77 -8.61 -13.66 22.76
CA ASN A 77 -9.52 -14.59 23.41
C ASN A 77 -9.22 -14.59 24.92
N ILE A 78 -10.27 -14.53 25.72
CA ILE A 78 -10.21 -14.76 27.15
C ILE A 78 -10.52 -16.24 27.36
N ASP A 79 -9.47 -17.04 27.60
CA ASP A 79 -9.61 -18.48 27.72
C ASP A 79 -10.36 -18.80 28.99
N GLU A 80 -11.44 -19.60 28.90
CA GLU A 80 -12.28 -20.06 29.99
C GLU A 80 -11.97 -21.51 30.30
N PRO A 81 -11.93 -21.90 31.59
CA PRO A 81 -11.79 -23.28 32.01
C PRO A 81 -12.88 -24.20 31.43
N TYR A 82 -12.53 -25.44 31.17
CA TYR A 82 -13.48 -26.43 30.66
C TYR A 82 -14.61 -26.73 31.68
N GLY A 83 -15.78 -27.12 31.18
CA GLY A 83 -16.93 -27.51 31.95
C GLY A 83 -17.92 -26.37 32.25
N SER A 84 -18.96 -26.69 33.04
CA SER A 84 -20.00 -25.73 33.41
C SER A 84 -19.47 -24.67 34.38
N LEU A 85 -20.11 -23.48 34.34
CA LEU A 85 -19.94 -22.41 35.33
C LEU A 85 -21.13 -22.40 36.30
N ASP A 86 -21.37 -23.54 36.98
CA ASP A 86 -22.43 -23.64 37.96
C ASP A 86 -21.98 -23.04 39.28
N LYS A 87 -22.78 -22.10 39.81
CA LYS A 87 -22.50 -21.41 41.07
C LYS A 87 -22.51 -22.36 42.30
N SER A 88 -23.19 -23.49 42.20
CA SER A 88 -23.25 -24.50 43.25
C SER A 88 -22.07 -25.48 43.24
N ALA A 89 -21.27 -25.47 42.17
CA ALA A 89 -20.12 -26.35 42.06
C ALA A 89 -18.94 -25.87 42.92
N PRO A 90 -18.20 -26.76 43.56
CA PRO A 90 -17.10 -26.40 44.48
C PRO A 90 -15.94 -25.70 43.76
N ASP A 91 -15.78 -25.90 42.45
CA ASP A 91 -14.75 -25.31 41.60
C ASP A 91 -15.15 -23.96 40.94
N TYR A 92 -16.39 -23.49 41.21
CA TYR A 92 -16.89 -22.24 40.62
C TYR A 92 -15.99 -21.04 40.89
N LYS A 93 -15.57 -20.84 42.15
CA LYS A 93 -14.72 -19.70 42.51
C LYS A 93 -13.39 -19.73 41.78
N GLN A 94 -12.74 -20.88 41.74
CA GLN A 94 -11.46 -21.05 41.05
C GLN A 94 -11.59 -20.77 39.55
N LYS A 95 -12.66 -21.25 38.91
CA LYS A 95 -12.93 -20.97 37.47
C LYS A 95 -13.16 -19.48 37.21
N MET A 96 -13.93 -18.82 38.07
CA MET A 96 -14.17 -17.38 37.96
C MET A 96 -12.90 -16.56 38.16
N ASP A 97 -12.08 -16.92 39.15
CA ASP A 97 -10.79 -16.24 39.37
C ASP A 97 -9.86 -16.38 38.16
N THR A 98 -9.85 -17.55 37.53
CA THR A 98 -9.09 -17.78 36.29
C THR A 98 -9.60 -16.89 35.13
N ILE A 99 -10.93 -16.82 34.96
CA ILE A 99 -11.53 -15.97 33.88
C ILE A 99 -11.20 -14.50 34.14
N TRP A 100 -11.35 -14.01 35.38
CA TRP A 100 -11.03 -12.64 35.72
C TRP A 100 -9.54 -12.33 35.58
N ASN A 101 -8.66 -13.24 35.95
CA ASN A 101 -7.23 -13.07 35.77
C ASN A 101 -6.88 -12.96 34.26
N ASN A 102 -7.43 -13.85 33.43
CA ASN A 102 -7.24 -13.81 31.99
C ASN A 102 -7.80 -12.50 31.36
N PHE A 103 -8.96 -12.05 31.89
CA PHE A 103 -9.55 -10.78 31.45
C PHE A 103 -8.65 -9.58 31.77
N TRP A 104 -8.18 -9.46 33.03
CA TRP A 104 -7.33 -8.35 33.42
C TRP A 104 -5.94 -8.37 32.72
N ASN A 105 -5.47 -9.54 32.36
CA ASN A 105 -4.27 -9.71 31.54
C ASN A 105 -4.51 -9.47 30.04
N SER A 106 -5.67 -8.93 29.67
CA SER A 106 -6.05 -8.60 28.27
C SER A 106 -6.30 -9.81 27.37
N GLY A 107 -6.40 -11.03 27.92
CA GLY A 107 -6.58 -12.26 27.18
C GLY A 107 -5.35 -12.69 26.38
N ARG A 108 -5.47 -13.81 25.68
CA ARG A 108 -4.46 -14.30 24.74
C ARG A 108 -4.69 -13.66 23.37
N PRO A 109 -3.73 -12.90 22.83
CA PRO A 109 -3.89 -12.26 21.52
C PRO A 109 -4.04 -13.33 20.42
N THR A 110 -4.95 -13.12 19.49
CA THR A 110 -5.22 -14.00 18.35
C THR A 110 -4.86 -13.35 17.04
N SER A 111 -5.09 -12.06 16.90
CA SER A 111 -4.64 -11.29 15.75
C SER A 111 -4.46 -9.83 16.09
N TYR A 112 -3.55 -9.20 15.41
CA TYR A 112 -3.31 -7.77 15.45
C TYR A 112 -3.13 -7.24 14.04
N PHE A 113 -3.83 -6.17 13.71
CA PHE A 113 -3.73 -5.51 12.42
C PHE A 113 -3.60 -4.00 12.62
N GLN A 114 -2.68 -3.36 11.90
CA GLN A 114 -2.59 -1.90 11.88
C GLN A 114 -2.34 -1.38 10.47
N THR A 115 -2.80 -0.16 10.24
CA THR A 115 -2.58 0.62 9.03
C THR A 115 -2.09 2.00 9.40
N VAL A 116 -1.05 2.45 8.71
CA VAL A 116 -0.52 3.81 8.77
C VAL A 116 -0.62 4.42 7.38
N SER A 117 -1.32 5.53 7.24
CA SER A 117 -1.45 6.24 5.98
C SER A 117 -0.91 7.65 6.12
N VAL A 118 0.00 8.03 5.23
CA VAL A 118 0.55 9.38 5.14
C VAL A 118 0.22 9.94 3.76
N ASN A 119 -0.53 11.03 3.73
CA ASN A 119 -0.89 11.71 2.50
C ASN A 119 -0.21 13.08 2.49
N TYR A 120 0.57 13.35 1.44
CA TYR A 120 1.23 14.62 1.26
C TYR A 120 0.95 15.21 -0.11
N GLN A 121 0.41 16.42 -0.11
CA GLN A 121 0.21 17.19 -1.33
C GLN A 121 1.25 18.31 -1.38
N PHE A 122 2.15 18.23 -2.35
CA PHE A 122 3.17 19.25 -2.55
C PHE A 122 2.52 20.59 -2.94
N PRO A 123 2.76 21.66 -2.19
CA PRO A 123 2.14 22.96 -2.45
C PRO A 123 2.82 23.72 -3.61
N LEU A 124 3.00 23.04 -4.76
CA LEU A 124 3.68 23.58 -5.94
C LEU A 124 2.94 24.79 -6.51
N ASN A 125 1.61 24.85 -6.35
CA ASN A 125 0.78 25.97 -6.77
C ASN A 125 1.09 27.29 -6.08
N LYS A 126 1.73 27.25 -4.90
CA LYS A 126 2.18 28.43 -4.17
C LYS A 126 3.50 29.00 -4.67
N LEU A 127 4.23 28.20 -5.46
CA LEU A 127 5.48 28.61 -6.09
C LEU A 127 5.18 29.13 -7.51
N PRO A 128 5.44 30.42 -7.80
CA PRO A 128 5.08 31.03 -9.10
C PRO A 128 5.67 30.30 -10.31
N ILE A 129 6.84 29.66 -10.13
CA ILE A 129 7.52 28.92 -11.17
C ILE A 129 6.80 27.58 -11.45
N PHE A 130 6.27 26.89 -10.43
CA PHE A 130 5.74 25.54 -10.51
C PHE A 130 4.22 25.44 -10.47
N ASN A 131 3.48 26.57 -10.55
CA ASN A 131 2.02 26.59 -10.46
C ASN A 131 1.29 25.83 -11.60
N PHE A 132 2.01 25.42 -12.63
CA PHE A 132 1.53 24.57 -13.72
C PHE A 132 1.64 23.07 -13.41
N MET A 133 2.21 22.71 -12.24
CA MET A 133 2.40 21.33 -11.81
C MET A 133 1.62 21.07 -10.52
N SER A 134 1.12 19.86 -10.37
CA SER A 134 0.66 19.31 -9.09
C SER A 134 1.31 17.96 -8.84
N LEU A 135 1.69 17.71 -7.61
CA LEU A 135 2.27 16.46 -7.17
C LEU A 135 1.66 16.08 -5.83
N SER A 136 1.18 14.86 -5.73
CA SER A 136 0.76 14.27 -4.46
C SER A 136 1.43 12.92 -4.26
N THR A 137 1.74 12.61 -3.02
CA THR A 137 2.23 11.29 -2.63
C THR A 137 1.36 10.71 -1.54
N ARG A 138 1.17 9.40 -1.59
CA ARG A 138 0.51 8.63 -0.55
C ARG A 138 1.39 7.45 -0.17
N TYR A 139 1.62 7.31 1.12
CA TYR A 139 2.23 6.15 1.73
C TYR A 139 1.19 5.40 2.53
N ASN A 140 1.09 4.08 2.36
CA ASN A 140 0.31 3.20 3.22
C ASN A 140 1.21 2.07 3.69
N GLY A 141 1.35 1.92 5.00
CA GLY A 141 2.01 0.81 5.64
C GLY A 141 0.98 -0.04 6.39
N ASN A 142 0.97 -1.34 6.16
CA ASN A 142 0.14 -2.28 6.89
C ASN A 142 1.02 -3.28 7.62
N TYR A 143 0.58 -3.68 8.80
CA TYR A 143 1.20 -4.74 9.57
C TYR A 143 0.12 -5.66 10.12
N ASN A 144 0.35 -6.96 10.01
CA ASN A 144 -0.53 -7.99 10.51
C ASN A 144 0.28 -9.03 11.29
N TRP A 145 -0.20 -9.39 12.46
CA TRP A 145 0.28 -10.49 13.27
C TRP A 145 -0.87 -11.47 13.52
N ASN A 146 -0.67 -12.73 13.26
CA ASN A 146 -1.62 -13.80 13.51
C ASN A 146 -1.01 -14.86 14.41
N ALA A 147 -1.73 -15.22 15.48
CA ALA A 147 -1.32 -16.30 16.34
C ALA A 147 -1.34 -17.64 15.61
N ALA A 148 -0.41 -18.51 15.96
CA ALA A 148 -0.51 -19.91 15.58
C ALA A 148 -1.77 -20.56 16.18
N PRO A 149 -2.35 -21.57 15.51
CA PRO A 149 -3.36 -22.42 16.14
C PRO A 149 -2.80 -23.08 17.41
N LEU A 150 -3.63 -23.27 18.45
CA LEU A 150 -3.20 -23.87 19.73
C LEU A 150 -2.50 -25.24 19.56
N ALA A 151 -2.92 -26.02 18.57
CA ALA A 151 -2.30 -27.31 18.28
C ALA A 151 -0.91 -27.19 17.60
N LEU A 152 -0.51 -26.00 17.16
CA LEU A 152 0.70 -25.73 16.39
C LEU A 152 1.51 -24.56 16.98
N GLU A 153 1.36 -24.27 18.27
CA GLU A 153 2.05 -23.15 18.94
C GLU A 153 3.58 -23.20 18.77
N ASN A 154 4.15 -24.42 18.73
CA ASN A 154 5.59 -24.63 18.55
C ASN A 154 6.11 -24.06 17.22
N PHE A 155 5.26 -23.96 16.20
CA PHE A 155 5.65 -23.37 14.92
C PHE A 155 5.73 -21.86 14.94
N GLY A 156 5.27 -21.23 16.04
CA GLY A 156 5.26 -19.78 16.17
C GLY A 156 4.19 -19.10 15.32
N ASN A 157 4.07 -17.80 15.49
CA ASN A 157 3.07 -16.96 14.86
C ASN A 157 3.54 -16.55 13.44
N THR A 158 2.64 -15.89 12.72
CA THR A 158 2.98 -15.32 11.40
C THR A 158 2.85 -13.82 11.44
N ILE A 159 3.89 -13.12 11.00
CA ILE A 159 3.85 -11.68 10.78
C ILE A 159 3.90 -11.36 9.29
N GLN A 160 3.17 -10.33 8.92
CA GLN A 160 3.14 -9.81 7.56
C GLN A 160 3.19 -8.30 7.61
N ASN A 161 3.93 -7.71 6.71
CA ASN A 161 3.80 -6.28 6.46
C ASN A 161 3.65 -6.00 4.96
N SER A 162 3.15 -4.83 4.66
CA SER A 162 3.15 -4.31 3.29
C SER A 162 3.31 -2.80 3.31
N GLN A 163 3.93 -2.28 2.26
CA GLN A 163 3.92 -0.86 1.96
C GLN A 163 3.36 -0.62 0.57
N SER A 164 2.68 0.50 0.41
CA SER A 164 2.29 1.01 -0.90
C SER A 164 2.65 2.49 -0.96
N ILE A 165 3.45 2.86 -1.96
CA ILE A 165 3.84 4.23 -2.24
C ILE A 165 3.22 4.63 -3.57
N GLN A 166 2.52 5.76 -3.61
CA GLN A 166 1.89 6.28 -4.81
C GLN A 166 2.32 7.71 -5.03
N TYR A 167 2.73 8.03 -6.25
CA TYR A 167 3.01 9.38 -6.72
C TYR A 167 2.06 9.71 -7.87
N ASN A 168 1.31 10.81 -7.72
CA ASN A 168 0.42 11.30 -8.75
C ASN A 168 0.87 12.71 -9.14
N GLY A 169 1.40 12.83 -10.34
CA GLY A 169 1.90 14.06 -10.93
C GLY A 169 1.01 14.50 -12.09
N GLN A 170 0.71 15.79 -12.16
CA GLN A 170 0.06 16.40 -13.32
C GLN A 170 0.80 17.66 -13.73
N ILE A 171 1.02 17.80 -15.02
CA ILE A 171 1.68 18.94 -15.63
C ILE A 171 0.70 19.56 -16.63
N ASN A 172 0.26 20.77 -16.36
CA ASN A 172 -0.60 21.54 -17.27
C ASN A 172 0.27 22.50 -18.08
N LEU A 173 0.70 22.04 -19.23
CA LEU A 173 1.57 22.80 -20.12
C LEU A 173 0.88 24.04 -20.70
N THR A 174 -0.45 24.03 -20.83
CA THR A 174 -1.20 25.23 -21.25
C THR A 174 -1.00 26.39 -20.27
N THR A 175 -0.97 26.09 -18.95
CA THR A 175 -0.68 27.09 -17.92
C THR A 175 0.75 27.59 -18.03
N LEU A 176 1.72 26.72 -18.33
CA LEU A 176 3.11 27.09 -18.56
C LEU A 176 3.26 27.98 -19.80
N TYR A 177 2.65 27.60 -20.93
CA TYR A 177 2.71 28.38 -22.19
C TYR A 177 2.10 29.75 -22.01
N ASN A 178 1.02 29.88 -21.24
CA ASN A 178 0.37 31.17 -20.99
C ASN A 178 1.23 32.16 -20.16
N LYS A 179 2.33 31.72 -19.54
CA LYS A 179 3.27 32.59 -18.82
C LYS A 179 4.17 33.39 -19.80
N VAL A 180 4.42 32.85 -20.99
CA VAL A 180 5.24 33.51 -22.00
C VAL A 180 4.31 34.26 -22.95
N PRO A 181 4.38 35.60 -23.04
CA PRO A 181 3.45 36.39 -23.85
C PRO A 181 3.40 35.96 -25.33
N TYR A 182 4.52 35.53 -25.88
CA TYR A 182 4.61 35.03 -27.27
C TYR A 182 3.79 33.75 -27.45
N PHE A 183 3.95 32.74 -26.57
CA PHE A 183 3.20 31.48 -26.63
C PHE A 183 1.71 31.70 -26.36
N LYS A 184 1.38 32.62 -25.45
CA LYS A 184 0.00 33.01 -25.18
C LYS A 184 -0.71 33.57 -26.41
N LYS A 185 -0.04 34.40 -27.22
CA LYS A 185 -0.59 34.91 -28.47
C LYS A 185 -0.78 33.80 -29.50
N LEU A 186 0.19 32.89 -29.66
CA LEU A 186 0.11 31.76 -30.57
C LEU A 186 -1.04 30.79 -30.19
N ASN A 187 -1.24 30.55 -28.91
CA ASN A 187 -2.24 29.60 -28.41
C ASN A 187 -3.68 30.16 -28.45
N LYS A 188 -3.86 31.50 -28.33
CA LYS A 188 -5.17 32.15 -28.45
C LYS A 188 -5.72 32.16 -29.90
N GLY A 189 -4.87 31.97 -30.91
CA GLY A 189 -5.27 32.07 -32.32
C GLY A 189 -5.83 33.45 -32.62
N ASN A 190 -5.56 33.98 -33.82
CA ASN A 190 -6.14 35.22 -34.29
C ASN A 190 -7.69 35.14 -34.38
N ASN A 191 -8.39 35.27 -33.26
CA ASN A 191 -9.83 35.57 -33.26
C ASN A 191 -10.07 37.08 -33.44
N THR A 192 -9.22 37.76 -34.16
CA THR A 192 -9.55 39.06 -34.73
C THR A 192 -10.35 38.81 -36.01
N ARG A 193 -11.68 38.66 -35.86
CA ARG A 193 -12.57 39.16 -36.90
C ARG A 193 -12.38 40.68 -36.95
N GLY A 194 -11.21 41.07 -37.40
CA GLY A 194 -10.88 42.44 -37.76
C GLY A 194 -11.53 42.74 -39.11
N ARG A 195 -12.41 43.72 -39.10
CA ARG A 195 -12.92 44.46 -40.23
C ARG A 195 -11.87 44.65 -41.28
N PRO A 196 -12.09 44.34 -42.55
CA PRO A 196 -11.07 44.52 -43.60
C PRO A 196 -10.74 46.02 -43.74
N THR A 197 -9.58 46.41 -43.28
CA THR A 197 -9.00 47.70 -43.61
C THR A 197 -8.26 47.56 -44.97
N ARG A 198 -8.81 48.19 -45.95
CA ARG A 198 -8.29 48.36 -47.31
C ARG A 198 -6.98 49.14 -47.28
N ASN A 199 -6.02 48.71 -48.08
CA ASN A 199 -4.71 49.24 -48.36
C ASN A 199 -3.59 48.92 -47.38
N ARG A 200 -2.77 47.94 -47.76
CA ARG A 200 -1.35 47.94 -47.47
C ARG A 200 -0.56 47.54 -48.73
N VAL A 201 0.35 48.43 -49.06
CA VAL A 201 1.35 48.33 -50.11
C VAL A 201 2.15 47.03 -49.97
N LYS A 202 2.35 46.29 -51.03
CA LYS A 202 3.23 45.13 -51.08
C LYS A 202 4.68 45.64 -50.98
N ASP A 203 5.32 45.26 -49.87
CA ASP A 203 6.78 45.40 -49.75
C ASP A 203 7.41 43.99 -49.81
N GLU A 204 8.61 43.96 -50.45
CA GLU A 204 9.39 42.79 -50.85
C GLU A 204 10.03 41.96 -49.71
N ASP A 205 9.30 41.58 -48.72
CA ASP A 205 9.80 40.77 -47.60
C ASP A 205 9.27 39.31 -47.60
N GLU A 206 8.84 38.76 -48.73
CA GLU A 206 8.17 37.45 -48.83
C GLU A 206 9.08 36.23 -48.52
N GLU A 207 10.41 36.30 -48.68
CA GLU A 207 11.28 35.15 -48.42
C GLU A 207 11.64 34.92 -46.94
N ILE A 208 11.51 35.92 -46.09
CA ILE A 208 11.78 35.81 -44.66
C ILE A 208 10.53 35.33 -43.90
N GLU A 209 9.34 35.62 -44.42
CA GLU A 209 8.06 35.17 -43.80
C GLU A 209 7.88 33.65 -43.88
N ASP A 210 8.29 32.94 -44.92
CA ASP A 210 8.08 31.49 -45.07
C ASP A 210 8.88 30.67 -44.06
N LYS A 211 10.12 31.03 -43.79
CA LYS A 211 10.92 30.38 -42.74
C LYS A 211 10.34 30.64 -41.34
N PHE A 212 9.81 31.84 -41.13
CA PHE A 212 9.17 32.20 -39.85
C PHE A 212 7.81 31.52 -39.68
N GLU A 213 7.06 31.29 -40.74
CA GLU A 213 5.80 30.54 -40.69
C GLU A 213 6.02 29.05 -40.38
N PHE A 214 7.04 28.41 -40.95
CA PHE A 214 7.41 27.04 -40.63
C PHE A 214 7.74 26.87 -39.14
N PHE A 215 8.59 27.75 -38.57
CA PHE A 215 8.89 27.75 -37.15
C PHE A 215 7.65 28.01 -36.28
N LYS A 216 6.74 28.84 -36.75
CA LYS A 216 5.46 29.10 -36.07
C LYS A 216 4.55 27.88 -36.08
N HIS A 217 4.49 27.12 -37.18
CA HIS A 217 3.75 25.86 -37.24
C HIS A 217 4.39 24.77 -36.38
N LEU A 218 5.73 24.64 -36.39
CA LEU A 218 6.47 23.72 -35.54
C LEU A 218 6.27 24.06 -34.06
N THR A 219 6.33 25.34 -33.72
CA THR A 219 6.05 25.81 -32.35
C THR A 219 4.62 25.53 -31.92
N ARG A 220 3.62 25.72 -32.82
CA ARG A 220 2.23 25.36 -32.55
C ARG A 220 2.06 23.86 -32.33
N PHE A 221 2.77 23.03 -33.10
CA PHE A 221 2.75 21.58 -32.90
C PHE A 221 3.34 21.21 -31.55
N ALA A 222 4.48 21.76 -31.14
CA ALA A 222 5.10 21.59 -29.85
C ALA A 222 4.18 22.06 -28.68
N LEU A 223 3.49 23.20 -28.88
CA LEU A 223 2.48 23.73 -27.96
C LEU A 223 1.17 22.91 -27.94
N GLY A 224 1.04 21.96 -28.87
CA GLY A 224 -0.07 21.02 -28.92
C GLY A 224 -0.16 20.11 -27.69
N VAL A 225 0.95 19.83 -26.99
CA VAL A 225 0.94 19.05 -25.76
C VAL A 225 0.28 19.89 -24.66
N LYS A 226 -0.89 19.46 -24.19
CA LYS A 226 -1.70 20.21 -23.22
C LYS A 226 -1.45 19.77 -21.78
N ASN A 227 -1.56 18.48 -21.55
CA ASN A 227 -1.47 17.90 -20.23
C ASN A 227 -0.61 16.63 -20.25
N ILE A 228 0.18 16.45 -19.21
CA ILE A 228 0.89 15.20 -18.94
C ILE A 228 0.49 14.76 -17.53
N SER A 229 0.04 13.52 -17.39
CA SER A 229 -0.27 12.88 -16.14
C SER A 229 0.63 11.68 -15.93
N ILE A 230 1.28 11.60 -14.79
CA ILE A 230 2.21 10.53 -14.40
C ILE A 230 1.69 9.94 -13.11
N ASN A 231 1.36 8.64 -13.14
CA ASN A 231 0.98 7.90 -11.95
C ASN A 231 1.99 6.78 -11.77
N TYR A 232 2.67 6.77 -10.63
CA TYR A 232 3.57 5.72 -10.20
C TYR A 232 3.03 5.12 -8.92
N SER A 233 2.93 3.80 -8.87
CA SER A 233 2.64 3.07 -7.65
C SER A 233 3.58 1.89 -7.49
N GLU A 234 4.07 1.74 -6.28
CA GLU A 234 4.90 0.62 -5.86
C GLU A 234 4.27 -0.01 -4.63
N THR A 235 4.03 -1.31 -4.68
CA THR A 235 3.51 -2.09 -3.57
C THR A 235 4.45 -3.25 -3.29
N GLN A 236 4.85 -3.38 -2.04
CA GLN A 236 5.73 -4.45 -1.58
C GLN A 236 5.14 -5.08 -0.34
N GLY A 237 5.41 -6.36 -0.12
CA GLY A 237 4.95 -7.09 1.05
C GLY A 237 5.92 -8.18 1.46
N THR A 238 6.00 -8.42 2.77
CA THR A 238 6.81 -9.48 3.37
C THR A 238 5.98 -10.28 4.35
N MET A 239 6.10 -11.60 4.31
CA MET A 239 5.51 -12.54 5.26
C MET A 239 6.63 -13.36 5.90
N LEU A 240 6.73 -13.33 7.22
CA LEU A 240 7.67 -14.11 8.02
C LEU A 240 6.90 -15.03 8.96
N PRO A 241 6.94 -16.35 8.73
CA PRO A 241 6.38 -17.35 9.64
C PRO A 241 7.37 -17.67 10.77
N GLY A 242 6.86 -18.36 11.79
CA GLY A 242 7.68 -18.82 12.89
C GLY A 242 7.98 -17.76 13.94
N PHE A 243 7.33 -16.63 13.92
CA PHE A 243 7.59 -15.50 14.81
C PHE A 243 7.07 -15.76 16.23
N ILE A 244 7.91 -15.64 17.25
CA ILE A 244 7.57 -15.95 18.65
C ILE A 244 6.94 -14.75 19.37
N PRO A 245 7.47 -13.51 19.27
CA PRO A 245 6.98 -12.39 20.06
C PRO A 245 5.50 -12.08 19.81
N GLN A 246 4.83 -11.61 20.86
CA GLN A 246 3.41 -11.21 20.78
C GLN A 246 3.29 -9.69 20.64
N PRO A 247 2.31 -9.20 19.86
CA PRO A 247 2.11 -7.77 19.67
C PRO A 247 1.51 -7.14 20.93
N SER A 248 2.04 -5.99 21.32
CA SER A 248 1.43 -5.10 22.28
C SER A 248 1.02 -3.79 21.61
N LEU A 249 1.10 -2.66 22.30
CA LEU A 249 0.76 -1.37 21.72
C LEU A 249 1.60 -1.09 20.46
N LEU A 250 0.96 -0.59 19.38
CA LEU A 250 1.56 -0.32 18.07
C LEU A 250 2.15 -1.58 17.39
N GLY A 251 1.64 -2.78 17.71
CA GLY A 251 2.06 -4.02 17.07
C GLY A 251 3.45 -4.52 17.45
N GLN A 252 4.11 -3.87 18.40
CA GLN A 252 5.48 -4.17 18.80
C GLN A 252 5.53 -4.76 20.20
N GLN A 253 6.35 -5.75 20.43
CA GLN A 253 6.72 -6.20 21.77
C GLN A 253 7.85 -5.30 22.30
N TRP A 254 7.54 -4.42 23.24
CA TRP A 254 8.48 -3.40 23.72
C TRP A 254 9.69 -3.96 24.49
N SER A 255 9.55 -5.12 25.14
CA SER A 255 10.63 -5.76 25.88
C SER A 255 11.78 -6.26 24.98
N SER A 256 11.45 -6.79 23.80
CA SER A 256 12.40 -7.30 22.82
C SER A 256 12.58 -6.38 21.60
N MET A 257 11.81 -5.29 21.52
CA MET A 257 11.72 -4.39 20.36
C MET A 257 11.39 -5.10 19.04
N ALA A 258 10.69 -6.24 19.14
CA ALA A 258 10.32 -7.09 18.00
C ALA A 258 8.95 -6.71 17.41
N PRO A 259 8.77 -6.75 16.08
CA PRO A 259 9.74 -7.03 15.02
C PRO A 259 10.56 -5.82 14.56
N SER A 260 10.51 -4.69 15.19
CA SER A 260 11.08 -3.36 14.95
C SER A 260 10.05 -2.36 14.43
N ILE A 261 10.20 -1.09 14.84
CA ILE A 261 9.30 0.00 14.43
C ILE A 261 9.23 0.17 12.90
N PRO A 262 10.35 0.16 12.14
CA PRO A 262 10.26 0.25 10.69
C PRO A 262 9.43 -0.87 10.06
N PHE A 263 9.53 -2.11 10.55
CA PHE A 263 8.77 -3.24 10.02
C PHE A 263 7.26 -3.09 10.25
N VAL A 264 6.86 -2.69 11.45
CA VAL A 264 5.43 -2.46 11.76
C VAL A 264 4.84 -1.25 11.03
N LEU A 265 5.68 -0.35 10.54
CA LEU A 265 5.29 0.77 9.68
C LEU A 265 5.29 0.41 8.19
N GLY A 266 5.65 -0.82 7.82
CA GLY A 266 5.59 -1.31 6.44
C GLY A 266 6.95 -1.38 5.72
N SER A 267 8.08 -1.09 6.38
CA SER A 267 9.42 -1.21 5.75
C SER A 267 9.68 -2.61 5.24
N GLN A 268 10.16 -2.72 4.01
CA GLN A 268 10.47 -3.99 3.33
C GLN A 268 11.93 -4.43 3.47
N ARG A 269 12.62 -3.85 4.45
CA ARG A 269 13.97 -4.31 4.79
C ARG A 269 13.91 -5.76 5.27
N ASP A 270 14.80 -6.60 4.77
CA ASP A 270 14.93 -7.98 5.24
C ASP A 270 15.30 -8.04 6.72
N ILE A 271 14.42 -8.67 7.50
CA ILE A 271 14.57 -8.81 8.95
C ILE A 271 14.95 -10.22 9.38
N ARG A 272 15.11 -11.19 8.46
CA ARG A 272 15.35 -12.60 8.78
C ARG A 272 16.57 -12.80 9.67
N ASN A 273 17.71 -12.24 9.29
CA ASN A 273 18.94 -12.37 10.07
C ASN A 273 18.83 -11.70 11.45
N MET A 274 18.16 -10.54 11.51
CA MET A 274 17.92 -9.86 12.78
C MET A 274 16.97 -10.66 13.65
N ALA A 275 15.91 -11.23 13.08
CA ALA A 275 14.94 -12.03 13.80
C ALA A 275 15.56 -13.36 14.30
N ALA A 276 16.41 -13.98 13.50
CA ALA A 276 17.16 -15.17 13.88
C ALA A 276 18.16 -14.89 15.01
N SER A 277 18.96 -13.83 14.91
CA SER A 277 19.98 -13.47 15.92
C SER A 277 19.37 -13.05 17.26
N ASN A 278 18.18 -12.45 17.25
CA ASN A 278 17.49 -12.04 18.47
C ASN A 278 16.55 -13.13 19.04
N GLY A 279 16.52 -14.32 18.46
CA GLY A 279 15.66 -15.40 18.92
C GLY A 279 14.16 -15.14 18.75
N TRP A 280 13.78 -14.36 17.72
CA TRP A 280 12.38 -14.04 17.42
C TRP A 280 11.70 -15.10 16.57
N ILE A 281 12.43 -16.07 16.04
CA ILE A 281 11.93 -17.15 15.19
C ILE A 281 12.07 -18.48 15.93
N THR A 282 11.08 -19.35 15.78
CA THR A 282 11.11 -20.71 16.33
C THR A 282 12.27 -21.52 15.74
N GLN A 283 12.90 -22.34 16.60
CA GLN A 283 13.93 -23.30 16.20
C GLN A 283 13.35 -24.66 15.81
N ASP A 284 12.04 -24.73 15.52
CA ASP A 284 11.42 -25.96 15.04
C ASP A 284 11.76 -26.18 13.57
N SER A 285 12.54 -27.24 13.31
CA SER A 285 12.96 -27.63 11.95
C SER A 285 11.79 -28.13 11.07
N SER A 286 10.65 -28.42 11.67
CA SER A 286 9.44 -28.88 10.96
C SER A 286 8.59 -27.74 10.43
N LEU A 287 8.99 -26.47 10.64
CA LEU A 287 8.29 -25.31 10.09
C LEU A 287 8.22 -25.40 8.56
N ASN A 288 7.00 -25.57 8.04
CA ASN A 288 6.74 -25.78 6.61
C ASN A 288 6.02 -24.62 5.92
N THR A 289 5.90 -23.49 6.61
CA THR A 289 5.35 -22.26 6.01
C THR A 289 6.48 -21.45 5.38
N GLN A 290 6.24 -20.97 4.16
CA GLN A 290 7.25 -20.23 3.42
C GLN A 290 7.35 -18.77 3.89
N TYR A 291 8.57 -18.26 3.97
CA TYR A 291 8.86 -16.84 3.90
C TYR A 291 8.53 -16.34 2.50
N LYS A 292 7.86 -15.19 2.40
CA LYS A 292 7.46 -14.61 1.11
C LYS A 292 7.77 -13.14 1.05
N GLN A 293 8.27 -12.71 -0.11
CA GLN A 293 8.38 -11.30 -0.48
C GLN A 293 7.74 -11.10 -1.84
N ASN A 294 6.89 -10.10 -1.96
CA ASN A 294 6.29 -9.68 -3.21
C ASN A 294 6.56 -8.20 -3.45
N SER A 295 6.75 -7.86 -4.71
CA SER A 295 6.91 -6.49 -5.19
C SER A 295 6.12 -6.30 -6.47
N SER A 296 5.44 -5.18 -6.58
CA SER A 296 4.71 -4.80 -7.79
C SER A 296 4.87 -3.31 -8.03
N THR A 297 5.28 -2.95 -9.24
CA THR A 297 5.47 -1.57 -9.69
C THR A 297 4.56 -1.30 -10.88
N ASN A 298 3.83 -0.22 -10.84
CA ASN A 298 2.98 0.25 -11.94
C ASN A 298 3.32 1.70 -12.25
N LEU A 299 3.69 1.98 -13.48
CA LEU A 299 3.89 3.31 -14.01
C LEU A 299 2.90 3.53 -15.16
N THR A 300 2.09 4.57 -15.06
CA THR A 300 1.18 5.00 -16.12
C THR A 300 1.46 6.45 -16.48
N LEU A 301 1.68 6.69 -17.76
CA LEU A 301 1.85 8.01 -18.33
C LEU A 301 0.72 8.27 -19.32
N ARG A 302 0.06 9.40 -19.16
CA ARG A 302 -0.98 9.87 -20.10
C ARG A 302 -0.66 11.26 -20.55
N SER A 303 -0.81 11.51 -21.85
CA SER A 303 -0.60 12.83 -22.43
C SER A 303 -1.71 13.13 -23.43
N THR A 304 -2.20 14.36 -23.39
CA THR A 304 -3.15 14.87 -24.37
C THR A 304 -2.43 15.88 -25.26
N VAL A 305 -2.44 15.61 -26.54
CA VAL A 305 -1.83 16.44 -27.57
C VAL A 305 -2.91 16.93 -28.52
N GLU A 306 -3.00 18.24 -28.73
CA GLU A 306 -3.90 18.89 -29.68
C GLU A 306 -3.08 19.72 -30.66
N PRO A 307 -2.51 19.08 -31.72
CA PRO A 307 -1.63 19.75 -32.65
C PRO A 307 -2.36 20.80 -33.50
N ILE A 308 -3.64 20.53 -33.79
CA ILE A 308 -4.53 21.43 -34.55
C ILE A 308 -5.84 21.51 -33.75
N LYS A 309 -6.52 22.66 -33.83
CA LYS A 309 -7.82 22.84 -33.18
C LYS A 309 -8.79 21.74 -33.62
N GLN A 310 -9.49 21.13 -32.65
CA GLN A 310 -10.45 20.01 -32.82
C GLN A 310 -9.82 18.64 -33.17
N PHE A 311 -8.48 18.55 -33.31
CA PHE A 311 -7.80 17.28 -33.51
C PHE A 311 -7.03 16.92 -32.24
N ARG A 312 -7.57 15.97 -31.45
CA ARG A 312 -7.03 15.54 -30.17
C ARG A 312 -6.46 14.14 -30.28
N ILE A 313 -5.23 13.98 -29.82
CA ILE A 313 -4.55 12.70 -29.72
C ILE A 313 -4.29 12.42 -28.24
N GLU A 314 -4.63 11.22 -27.77
CA GLU A 314 -4.35 10.77 -26.44
C GLU A 314 -3.29 9.67 -26.47
N PHE A 315 -2.19 9.92 -25.80
CA PHE A 315 -1.13 8.93 -25.58
C PHE A 315 -1.27 8.31 -24.20
N ASN A 316 -1.30 6.99 -24.16
CA ASN A 316 -1.29 6.22 -22.93
C ASN A 316 -0.11 5.26 -23.00
N ALA A 317 0.76 5.29 -21.98
CA ALA A 317 1.84 4.35 -21.81
C ALA A 317 1.76 3.74 -20.42
N SER A 318 1.99 2.45 -20.30
CA SER A 318 2.03 1.76 -19.02
C SER A 318 3.19 0.78 -18.96
N LYS A 319 3.76 0.66 -17.77
CA LYS A 319 4.77 -0.34 -17.43
C LYS A 319 4.38 -0.98 -16.11
N ASN A 320 4.23 -2.30 -16.13
CA ASN A 320 3.94 -3.10 -14.96
C ASN A 320 5.05 -4.12 -14.75
N THR A 321 5.53 -4.24 -13.53
CA THR A 321 6.52 -5.25 -13.15
C THR A 321 6.07 -5.87 -11.85
N SER A 322 6.12 -7.20 -11.75
CA SER A 322 5.90 -7.90 -10.49
C SER A 322 7.01 -8.92 -10.26
N SER A 323 7.37 -9.11 -9.01
CA SER A 323 8.29 -10.14 -8.54
C SER A 323 7.73 -10.75 -7.27
N ASN A 324 7.86 -12.06 -7.15
CA ASN A 324 7.45 -12.81 -5.97
C ASN A 324 8.54 -13.83 -5.66
N ASN A 325 9.14 -13.67 -4.48
CA ASN A 325 10.19 -14.52 -3.95
C ASN A 325 9.63 -15.31 -2.77
N GLN A 326 9.87 -16.60 -2.74
CA GLN A 326 9.43 -17.47 -1.67
C GLN A 326 10.45 -18.55 -1.38
N GLU A 327 10.62 -18.87 -0.10
CA GLU A 327 11.57 -19.89 0.37
C GLU A 327 11.16 -20.39 1.76
N TYR A 328 11.70 -21.54 2.16
CA TYR A 328 11.55 -22.00 3.53
C TYR A 328 12.73 -21.49 4.36
N PHE A 329 12.53 -20.47 5.16
CA PHE A 329 13.51 -19.95 6.10
C PHE A 329 13.22 -20.56 7.48
N ARG A 330 14.05 -21.52 7.90
CA ARG A 330 13.82 -22.29 9.14
C ARG A 330 15.12 -22.78 9.76
N TRP A 331 15.02 -23.23 10.99
CA TRP A 331 16.12 -23.88 11.70
C TRP A 331 16.52 -25.18 11.02
N ASP A 332 17.82 -25.38 10.88
CA ASP A 332 18.43 -26.61 10.37
C ASP A 332 19.25 -27.28 11.46
N ASN A 333 18.85 -28.47 11.87
CA ASN A 333 19.51 -29.25 12.91
C ASN A 333 20.92 -29.73 12.51
N ILE A 334 21.22 -29.78 11.20
CA ILE A 334 22.51 -30.24 10.70
C ILE A 334 23.53 -29.12 10.82
N SER A 335 23.22 -27.94 10.35
CA SER A 335 24.11 -26.76 10.41
C SER A 335 24.01 -26.01 11.73
N ASN A 336 23.07 -26.35 12.61
CA ASN A 336 22.79 -25.69 13.89
C ASN A 336 22.52 -24.19 13.71
N GLY A 337 21.76 -23.83 12.67
CA GLY A 337 21.47 -22.45 12.30
C GLY A 337 20.23 -22.29 11.44
N PHE A 338 19.87 -21.04 11.15
CA PHE A 338 18.76 -20.74 10.23
C PHE A 338 19.26 -20.74 8.79
N ASN A 339 18.58 -21.52 7.93
CA ASN A 339 18.91 -21.65 6.52
C ASN A 339 17.69 -21.45 5.64
N SER A 340 17.96 -21.02 4.39
CA SER A 340 16.97 -20.89 3.32
C SER A 340 16.96 -22.14 2.44
N PHE A 341 15.78 -22.73 2.25
CA PHE A 341 15.61 -23.95 1.44
C PHE A 341 14.63 -23.66 0.30
N SER A 342 14.89 -24.29 -0.86
CA SER A 342 14.03 -24.25 -2.05
C SER A 342 13.61 -22.82 -2.44
N PRO A 343 14.54 -21.88 -2.63
CA PRO A 343 14.21 -20.55 -3.08
C PRO A 343 13.57 -20.62 -4.47
N THR A 344 12.47 -19.88 -4.64
CA THR A 344 11.75 -19.79 -5.91
C THR A 344 11.46 -18.32 -6.16
N GLU A 345 11.79 -17.86 -7.36
CA GLU A 345 11.48 -16.52 -7.84
C GLU A 345 10.59 -16.60 -9.06
N THR A 346 9.51 -15.83 -9.04
CA THR A 346 8.56 -15.70 -10.16
C THR A 346 8.27 -14.23 -10.37
N GLY A 347 7.98 -13.85 -11.61
CA GLY A 347 7.67 -12.46 -11.91
C GLY A 347 6.97 -12.30 -13.24
N SER A 348 6.47 -11.10 -13.48
CA SER A 348 5.89 -10.70 -14.76
C SER A 348 6.32 -9.27 -15.10
N TYR A 349 6.41 -9.03 -16.39
CA TYR A 349 6.75 -7.74 -16.95
C TYR A 349 5.83 -7.43 -18.10
N SER A 350 5.28 -6.23 -18.13
CA SER A 350 4.44 -5.75 -19.22
C SER A 350 4.74 -4.27 -19.47
N ILE A 351 4.94 -3.92 -20.72
CA ILE A 351 5.15 -2.54 -21.15
C ILE A 351 4.37 -2.26 -22.43
N SER A 352 3.71 -1.11 -22.50
CA SER A 352 3.15 -0.60 -23.75
C SER A 352 4.21 0.21 -24.48
N PHE A 353 4.38 -0.05 -25.75
CA PHE A 353 5.28 0.70 -26.62
C PHE A 353 4.64 0.94 -27.98
N ILE A 354 5.09 1.99 -28.67
CA ILE A 354 4.70 2.27 -30.04
C ILE A 354 5.91 1.94 -30.93
N SER A 355 5.74 0.98 -31.85
CA SER A 355 6.75 0.65 -32.83
C SER A 355 6.21 0.84 -34.23
N PHE A 356 6.75 1.81 -34.96
CA PHE A 356 6.43 2.00 -36.38
C PHE A 356 7.15 1.01 -37.27
N SER A 357 8.32 0.50 -36.86
CA SER A 357 9.09 -0.48 -37.61
C SER A 357 8.46 -1.86 -37.69
N THR A 358 7.59 -2.18 -36.72
CA THR A 358 6.94 -3.49 -36.62
C THR A 358 5.51 -3.52 -37.15
N ALA A 359 4.88 -2.35 -37.30
CA ALA A 359 3.49 -2.26 -37.76
C ALA A 359 3.27 -2.74 -39.19
N PHE A 360 4.34 -2.87 -40.01
CA PHE A 360 4.30 -3.20 -41.42
C PHE A 360 5.23 -4.38 -41.77
N VAL A 361 5.82 -5.06 -40.79
CA VAL A 361 6.63 -6.24 -41.05
C VAL A 361 5.68 -7.46 -41.13
N GLY A 362 5.68 -8.12 -42.29
CA GLY A 362 4.92 -9.36 -42.48
C GLY A 362 5.39 -10.44 -41.50
N ASP A 363 4.48 -11.31 -41.13
CA ASP A 363 4.76 -12.46 -40.28
C ASP A 363 5.67 -13.41 -41.05
N ASN A 364 6.91 -13.55 -40.62
CA ASN A 364 7.85 -14.53 -41.14
C ASN A 364 7.87 -15.72 -40.20
N ASP A 365 7.79 -16.92 -40.74
CA ASP A 365 7.79 -18.20 -40.01
C ASP A 365 9.08 -18.46 -39.18
N ASP A 366 10.07 -17.58 -39.27
CA ASP A 366 11.31 -17.69 -38.54
C ASP A 366 11.28 -16.84 -37.24
N TYR A 367 11.26 -17.54 -36.10
CA TYR A 367 11.21 -16.94 -34.77
C TYR A 367 12.37 -15.96 -34.47
N SER A 368 13.53 -16.17 -35.13
CA SER A 368 14.72 -15.30 -34.98
C SER A 368 14.56 -13.92 -35.63
N SER A 369 13.66 -13.80 -36.61
CA SER A 369 13.32 -12.56 -37.31
C SER A 369 12.07 -11.88 -36.76
N SER A 370 11.40 -12.52 -35.81
CA SER A 370 10.19 -12.00 -35.17
C SER A 370 10.50 -10.74 -34.36
N THR A 371 9.59 -9.80 -34.42
CA THR A 371 9.62 -8.54 -33.64
C THR A 371 9.64 -8.76 -32.12
N PHE A 372 9.28 -9.96 -31.66
CA PHE A 372 9.29 -10.36 -30.25
C PHE A 372 10.62 -11.01 -29.82
N ALA A 373 11.53 -11.28 -30.74
CA ALA A 373 12.85 -11.84 -30.46
C ALA A 373 13.94 -10.77 -30.20
N LYS A 374 13.63 -9.50 -30.35
CA LYS A 374 14.46 -8.34 -30.03
C LYS A 374 13.93 -7.63 -28.78
#